data_7fdc54e60b396ce90de20211623b2cce
#
_entry.id   7fdc54e60b396ce90de20211623b2cce
#
_cell.length_a   1.000
_cell.length_b   1.000
_cell.length_c   1.000
_cell.angle_alpha   90.00
_cell.angle_beta   90.00
_cell.angle_gamma   90.00
#
_symmetry.space_group_name_H-M   'P 1'
#
loop_
_entity.id
_entity.type
_entity.pdbx_description
1 polymer ?
#
loop_
_entity_poly.entity_id
_entity_poly.type
_entity_poly.pdbx_seq_one_letter_code
_entity_poly.pdbx_strand_id
1 'polypeptide(L)'
;MNYKDIIRNVKEKNFEKMYLFYGREYYLIENAIKAFKDSLNEGMLDFNLDIIDGKEIVLNQLISSIETLPFMDDRKIVIIKDFELLKGKKKNFTDSDEKYLIEHLDNIPDTTTIVFVVYGDVDKRKSLVKKIGNNGIVFDCDKLSDMDLFKWIKKSFALNDVIIDNSQIMYFIEQEGYRDKSSEKTLSDLENEINKISSFVGKGNNVTNDVIDKLSQKKVENDIFKLIDYIGEQNASNAMKILNDMIQEGESVLGIFSMIARQFKIIMQVRQLQLDGYSTKLIADKLKMHQFVVGKALKQTKNFSDDIIVEILNYILESDYKIKTGLIRDTLAVEMLV
;
A
#
# COMPACT_ATOMS: atom_id res chain seq x y z
N MET A 1 -17.35 -6.05 -15.41
CA MET A 1 -17.86 -6.57 -14.11
C MET A 1 -17.05 -5.92 -13.00
N ASN A 2 -17.67 -5.47 -11.91
CA ASN A 2 -16.92 -4.89 -10.79
C ASN A 2 -16.48 -5.98 -9.80
N TYR A 3 -15.52 -5.66 -8.91
CA TYR A 3 -14.96 -6.62 -7.95
C TYR A 3 -16.04 -7.30 -7.07
N LYS A 4 -17.01 -6.53 -6.59
CA LYS A 4 -18.07 -7.06 -5.70
C LYS A 4 -18.96 -8.07 -6.41
N ASP A 5 -19.25 -7.84 -7.69
CA ASP A 5 -20.04 -8.78 -8.49
C ASP A 5 -19.29 -10.08 -8.71
N ILE A 6 -17.97 -10.00 -8.97
CA ILE A 6 -17.12 -11.20 -9.12
C ILE A 6 -17.17 -12.03 -7.83
N ILE A 7 -16.90 -11.39 -6.68
CA ILE A 7 -16.88 -12.10 -5.38
C ILE A 7 -18.27 -12.66 -5.03
N ARG A 8 -19.35 -11.92 -5.34
CA ARG A 8 -20.71 -12.44 -5.14
C ARG A 8 -20.97 -13.69 -5.98
N ASN A 9 -20.64 -13.66 -7.28
CA ASN A 9 -20.80 -14.82 -8.17
C ASN A 9 -20.02 -16.04 -7.66
N VAL A 10 -18.77 -15.86 -7.22
CA VAL A 10 -17.97 -16.94 -6.63
C VAL A 10 -18.66 -17.53 -5.39
N LYS A 11 -19.20 -16.71 -4.49
CA LYS A 11 -19.92 -17.17 -3.30
C LYS A 11 -21.23 -17.88 -3.62
N GLU A 12 -21.90 -17.48 -4.69
CA GLU A 12 -23.11 -18.12 -5.22
C GLU A 12 -22.79 -19.35 -6.08
N LYS A 13 -21.53 -19.75 -6.16
CA LYS A 13 -21.01 -20.86 -6.98
C LYS A 13 -21.26 -20.70 -8.48
N ASN A 14 -21.43 -19.46 -8.96
CA ASN A 14 -21.50 -19.09 -10.36
C ASN A 14 -20.11 -18.79 -10.90
N PHE A 15 -19.39 -19.81 -11.32
CA PHE A 15 -17.98 -19.69 -11.71
C PHE A 15 -17.81 -19.53 -13.22
N GLU A 16 -16.86 -18.66 -13.59
CA GLU A 16 -16.25 -18.72 -14.92
C GLU A 16 -15.12 -19.77 -14.94
N LYS A 17 -14.71 -20.18 -16.14
CA LYS A 17 -13.62 -21.15 -16.30
C LYS A 17 -12.28 -20.61 -15.86
N MET A 18 -12.03 -19.31 -16.09
CA MET A 18 -10.76 -18.66 -15.80
C MET A 18 -10.94 -17.29 -15.14
N TYR A 19 -10.04 -16.99 -14.23
CA TYR A 19 -9.90 -15.66 -13.62
C TYR A 19 -8.43 -15.24 -13.62
N LEU A 20 -8.19 -13.95 -13.78
CA LEU A 20 -6.90 -13.31 -13.53
C LEU A 20 -7.11 -12.10 -12.63
N PHE A 21 -6.58 -12.16 -11.41
CA PHE A 21 -6.48 -11.03 -10.50
C PHE A 21 -5.02 -10.55 -10.46
N TYR A 22 -4.79 -9.29 -10.75
CA TYR A 22 -3.45 -8.71 -10.74
C TYR A 22 -3.52 -7.27 -10.24
N GLY A 23 -2.40 -6.72 -9.75
CA GLY A 23 -2.34 -5.33 -9.30
C GLY A 23 -1.63 -5.17 -7.97
N ARG A 24 -1.71 -3.97 -7.41
CA ARG A 24 -1.00 -3.57 -6.18
C ARG A 24 -1.86 -3.66 -4.92
N GLU A 25 -3.17 -3.77 -5.05
CA GLU A 25 -4.07 -3.96 -3.93
C GLU A 25 -4.15 -5.44 -3.53
N TYR A 26 -3.11 -5.92 -2.84
CA TYR A 26 -2.99 -7.31 -2.41
C TYR A 26 -4.14 -7.75 -1.52
N TYR A 27 -4.72 -6.83 -0.74
CA TYR A 27 -5.92 -7.08 0.05
C TYR A 27 -7.08 -7.62 -0.81
N LEU A 28 -7.32 -7.03 -1.99
CA LEU A 28 -8.38 -7.50 -2.90
C LEU A 28 -8.04 -8.88 -3.47
N ILE A 29 -6.77 -9.11 -3.81
CA ILE A 29 -6.30 -10.40 -4.32
C ILE A 29 -6.49 -11.51 -3.27
N GLU A 30 -6.04 -11.29 -2.03
CA GLU A 30 -6.18 -12.28 -0.96
C GLU A 30 -7.65 -12.53 -0.57
N ASN A 31 -8.50 -11.49 -0.61
CA ASN A 31 -9.94 -11.67 -0.45
C ASN A 31 -10.58 -12.50 -1.57
N ALA A 32 -10.12 -12.35 -2.82
CA ALA A 32 -10.57 -13.18 -3.92
C ALA A 32 -10.16 -14.64 -3.69
N ILE A 33 -8.88 -14.89 -3.37
CA ILE A 33 -8.39 -16.25 -3.03
C ILE A 33 -9.24 -16.87 -1.93
N LYS A 34 -9.49 -16.11 -0.85
CA LYS A 34 -10.34 -16.57 0.26
C LYS A 34 -11.74 -16.92 -0.20
N ALA A 35 -12.36 -16.08 -1.05
CA ALA A 35 -13.71 -16.35 -1.55
C ALA A 35 -13.80 -17.65 -2.37
N PHE A 36 -12.78 -17.93 -3.21
CA PHE A 36 -12.68 -19.18 -3.94
C PHE A 36 -12.50 -20.39 -3.00
N LYS A 37 -11.63 -20.28 -2.00
CA LYS A 37 -11.45 -21.33 -0.98
C LYS A 37 -12.74 -21.58 -0.21
N ASP A 38 -13.40 -20.54 0.27
CA ASP A 38 -14.63 -20.62 1.08
C ASP A 38 -15.84 -21.14 0.27
N SER A 39 -15.76 -21.18 -1.07
CA SER A 39 -16.82 -21.70 -1.95
C SER A 39 -16.81 -23.25 -2.08
N LEU A 40 -15.71 -23.90 -1.69
CA LEU A 40 -15.55 -25.34 -1.67
C LEU A 40 -15.99 -25.93 -0.33
N ASN A 41 -16.26 -27.24 -0.32
CA ASN A 41 -16.52 -27.98 0.91
C ASN A 41 -15.22 -28.05 1.76
N GLU A 42 -15.27 -27.53 2.98
CA GLU A 42 -14.13 -27.44 3.89
C GLU A 42 -13.46 -28.81 4.13
N GLY A 43 -14.25 -29.87 4.27
CA GLY A 43 -13.73 -31.22 4.47
C GLY A 43 -13.07 -31.87 3.24
N MET A 44 -13.18 -31.24 2.06
CA MET A 44 -12.68 -31.75 0.79
C MET A 44 -11.65 -30.81 0.12
N LEU A 45 -11.15 -29.82 0.84
CA LEU A 45 -10.20 -28.83 0.31
C LEU A 45 -8.92 -29.47 -0.25
N ASP A 46 -8.36 -30.45 0.43
CA ASP A 46 -7.12 -31.11 0.03
C ASP A 46 -7.23 -31.84 -1.33
N PHE A 47 -8.44 -32.18 -1.76
CA PHE A 47 -8.70 -32.84 -3.04
C PHE A 47 -9.12 -31.84 -4.14
N ASN A 48 -9.79 -30.74 -3.76
CA ASN A 48 -10.47 -29.85 -4.71
C ASN A 48 -9.85 -28.45 -4.81
N LEU A 49 -8.81 -28.15 -4.03
CA LEU A 49 -8.11 -26.87 -4.07
C LEU A 49 -6.60 -27.11 -4.25
N ASP A 50 -6.07 -26.75 -5.41
CA ASP A 50 -4.63 -26.68 -5.63
C ASP A 50 -4.18 -25.21 -5.55
N ILE A 51 -3.18 -24.93 -4.69
CA ILE A 51 -2.52 -23.61 -4.64
C ILE A 51 -1.07 -23.82 -5.05
N ILE A 52 -0.71 -23.27 -6.19
CA ILE A 52 0.55 -23.54 -6.89
C ILE A 52 1.38 -22.27 -6.98
N ASP A 53 2.69 -22.37 -6.69
CA ASP A 53 3.64 -21.31 -6.99
C ASP A 53 3.96 -21.29 -8.49
N GLY A 54 3.47 -20.29 -9.18
CA GLY A 54 3.66 -20.11 -10.62
C GLY A 54 5.07 -19.74 -11.04
N LYS A 55 5.99 -19.51 -10.07
CA LYS A 55 7.42 -19.29 -10.37
C LYS A 55 8.16 -20.60 -10.56
N GLU A 56 7.71 -21.69 -9.92
CA GLU A 56 8.42 -22.97 -9.90
C GLU A 56 7.70 -24.06 -10.71
N ILE A 57 6.42 -23.87 -11.05
CA ILE A 57 5.64 -24.87 -11.77
C ILE A 57 6.18 -25.13 -13.19
N VAL A 58 6.04 -26.37 -13.64
CA VAL A 58 6.30 -26.80 -15.03
C VAL A 58 5.00 -27.20 -15.71
N LEU A 59 4.99 -27.19 -17.06
CA LEU A 59 3.78 -27.40 -17.88
C LEU A 59 3.02 -28.67 -17.48
N ASN A 60 3.69 -29.82 -17.39
CA ASN A 60 3.02 -31.10 -17.10
C ASN A 60 2.29 -31.12 -15.75
N GLN A 61 2.88 -30.48 -14.73
CA GLN A 61 2.24 -30.37 -13.41
C GLN A 61 0.99 -29.47 -13.49
N LEU A 62 1.09 -28.36 -14.21
CA LEU A 62 -0.04 -27.43 -14.39
C LEU A 62 -1.20 -28.13 -15.11
N ILE A 63 -0.91 -28.82 -16.21
CA ILE A 63 -1.94 -29.55 -16.98
C ILE A 63 -2.58 -30.65 -16.11
N SER A 64 -1.78 -31.42 -15.38
CA SER A 64 -2.30 -32.46 -14.48
C SER A 64 -3.24 -31.89 -13.42
N SER A 65 -2.91 -30.76 -12.81
CA SER A 65 -3.80 -30.07 -11.84
C SER A 65 -5.11 -29.59 -12.47
N ILE A 66 -5.06 -29.09 -13.73
CA ILE A 66 -6.24 -28.62 -14.46
C ILE A 66 -7.18 -29.77 -14.85
N GLU A 67 -6.62 -30.89 -15.27
CA GLU A 67 -7.38 -32.05 -15.75
C GLU A 67 -7.94 -32.92 -14.62
N THR A 68 -7.41 -32.80 -13.39
CA THR A 68 -7.91 -33.56 -12.25
C THR A 68 -9.35 -33.15 -11.94
N LEU A 69 -10.26 -34.11 -11.98
CA LEU A 69 -11.67 -33.91 -11.67
C LEU A 69 -11.92 -33.70 -10.18
N PRO A 70 -12.97 -32.97 -9.80
CA PRO A 70 -13.31 -32.79 -8.39
C PRO A 70 -13.70 -34.12 -7.71
N PHE A 71 -13.35 -34.20 -6.43
CA PHE A 71 -13.68 -35.38 -5.60
C PHE A 71 -14.71 -34.99 -4.53
N MET A 72 -15.88 -35.62 -4.58
CA MET A 72 -17.00 -35.39 -3.65
C MET A 72 -17.38 -33.88 -3.50
N ASP A 73 -17.17 -33.11 -4.55
CA ASP A 73 -17.58 -31.68 -4.68
C ASP A 73 -17.96 -31.42 -6.14
N ASP A 74 -18.65 -30.32 -6.41
CA ASP A 74 -19.07 -29.94 -7.76
C ASP A 74 -17.96 -29.27 -8.56
N ARG A 75 -16.86 -28.83 -7.88
CA ARG A 75 -15.82 -28.00 -8.51
C ARG A 75 -14.42 -28.28 -7.98
N LYS A 76 -13.47 -28.30 -8.91
CA LYS A 76 -12.03 -28.20 -8.66
C LYS A 76 -11.58 -26.76 -8.90
N ILE A 77 -10.80 -26.19 -7.98
CA ILE A 77 -10.21 -24.85 -8.12
C ILE A 77 -8.68 -24.98 -8.11
N VAL A 78 -8.06 -24.42 -9.14
CA VAL A 78 -6.60 -24.37 -9.28
C VAL A 78 -6.15 -22.89 -9.22
N ILE A 79 -5.50 -22.49 -8.13
CA ILE A 79 -4.99 -21.13 -7.93
C ILE A 79 -3.49 -21.11 -8.21
N ILE A 80 -3.06 -20.30 -9.17
CA ILE A 80 -1.67 -20.19 -9.58
C ILE A 80 -1.18 -18.80 -9.20
N LYS A 81 -0.27 -18.75 -8.21
CA LYS A 81 0.28 -17.48 -7.68
C LYS A 81 1.56 -17.09 -8.43
N ASP A 82 1.66 -15.83 -8.85
CA ASP A 82 2.83 -15.24 -9.49
C ASP A 82 3.32 -15.95 -10.75
N PHE A 83 2.40 -16.34 -11.62
CA PHE A 83 2.74 -17.04 -12.86
C PHE A 83 3.59 -16.17 -13.80
N GLU A 84 4.87 -16.52 -13.95
CA GLU A 84 5.89 -15.70 -14.63
C GLU A 84 5.57 -15.43 -16.11
N LEU A 85 4.86 -16.33 -16.80
CA LEU A 85 4.43 -16.11 -18.18
C LEU A 85 3.53 -14.89 -18.33
N LEU A 86 2.69 -14.57 -17.34
CA LEU A 86 1.83 -13.40 -17.34
C LEU A 86 2.62 -12.09 -17.19
N LYS A 87 3.83 -12.17 -16.62
CA LYS A 87 4.78 -11.04 -16.49
C LYS A 87 5.74 -10.94 -17.68
N GLY A 88 5.60 -11.81 -18.68
CA GLY A 88 6.49 -11.85 -19.84
C GLY A 88 7.82 -12.58 -19.61
N LYS A 89 7.96 -13.31 -18.51
CA LYS A 89 9.16 -14.09 -18.18
C LYS A 89 8.94 -15.57 -18.48
N LYS A 90 9.96 -16.22 -19.05
CA LYS A 90 9.90 -17.63 -19.46
C LYS A 90 10.92 -18.46 -18.66
N LYS A 91 10.69 -18.61 -17.35
CA LYS A 91 11.65 -19.32 -16.49
C LYS A 91 11.64 -20.83 -16.77
N ASN A 92 10.49 -21.48 -16.63
CA ASN A 92 10.32 -22.93 -16.75
C ASN A 92 9.46 -23.32 -17.96
N PHE A 93 9.20 -22.40 -18.88
CA PHE A 93 8.35 -22.60 -20.05
C PHE A 93 9.10 -22.22 -21.33
N THR A 94 9.02 -23.07 -22.32
CA THR A 94 9.46 -22.77 -23.69
C THR A 94 8.34 -22.06 -24.48
N ASP A 95 8.65 -21.58 -25.69
CA ASP A 95 7.63 -21.03 -26.59
C ASP A 95 6.58 -22.06 -27.00
N SER A 96 7.00 -23.32 -27.17
CA SER A 96 6.11 -24.45 -27.43
C SER A 96 5.20 -24.76 -26.24
N ASP A 97 5.72 -24.67 -25.01
CA ASP A 97 4.92 -24.88 -23.80
C ASP A 97 3.86 -23.81 -23.63
N GLU A 98 4.21 -22.54 -23.87
CA GLU A 98 3.26 -21.42 -23.81
C GLU A 98 2.14 -21.61 -24.84
N LYS A 99 2.49 -21.99 -26.07
CA LYS A 99 1.51 -22.25 -27.13
C LYS A 99 0.60 -23.41 -26.77
N TYR A 100 1.17 -24.53 -26.33
CA TYR A 100 0.41 -25.71 -25.90
C TYR A 100 -0.54 -25.38 -24.75
N LEU A 101 -0.07 -24.66 -23.74
CA LEU A 101 -0.93 -24.22 -22.63
C LEU A 101 -2.12 -23.39 -23.13
N ILE A 102 -1.88 -22.39 -24.02
CA ILE A 102 -2.93 -21.52 -24.54
C ILE A 102 -3.99 -22.34 -25.32
N GLU A 103 -3.59 -23.32 -26.10
CA GLU A 103 -4.50 -24.22 -26.83
C GLU A 103 -5.25 -25.12 -25.85
N HIS A 104 -4.57 -25.62 -24.81
CA HIS A 104 -5.18 -26.50 -23.79
C HIS A 104 -6.24 -25.81 -22.94
N LEU A 105 -6.10 -24.50 -22.70
CA LEU A 105 -7.09 -23.70 -21.96
C LEU A 105 -8.48 -23.61 -22.65
N ASP A 106 -8.62 -24.02 -23.91
CA ASP A 106 -9.94 -24.17 -24.54
C ASP A 106 -10.69 -25.40 -24.06
N ASN A 107 -9.96 -26.41 -23.57
CA ASN A 107 -10.49 -27.72 -23.22
C ASN A 107 -10.54 -27.96 -21.71
N ILE A 108 -10.54 -26.89 -20.89
CA ILE A 108 -10.68 -26.99 -19.43
C ILE A 108 -12.00 -27.69 -19.10
N PRO A 109 -12.00 -28.75 -18.24
CA PRO A 109 -13.22 -29.39 -17.78
C PRO A 109 -14.22 -28.37 -17.21
N ASP A 110 -15.51 -28.54 -17.48
CA ASP A 110 -16.55 -27.62 -16.98
C ASP A 110 -16.62 -27.58 -15.46
N THR A 111 -16.09 -28.60 -14.80
CA THR A 111 -15.98 -28.71 -13.34
C THR A 111 -14.71 -28.08 -12.77
N THR A 112 -13.82 -27.53 -13.59
CA THR A 112 -12.56 -26.91 -13.15
C THR A 112 -12.60 -25.41 -13.34
N THR A 113 -12.11 -24.67 -12.35
CA THR A 113 -11.90 -23.22 -12.42
C THR A 113 -10.42 -22.90 -12.15
N ILE A 114 -9.80 -22.14 -13.04
CA ILE A 114 -8.41 -21.69 -12.90
C ILE A 114 -8.39 -20.24 -12.46
N VAL A 115 -7.63 -19.95 -11.41
CA VAL A 115 -7.48 -18.59 -10.87
C VAL A 115 -6.00 -18.20 -10.92
N PHE A 116 -5.66 -17.36 -11.86
CA PHE A 116 -4.33 -16.76 -11.91
C PHE A 116 -4.27 -15.54 -10.99
N VAL A 117 -3.21 -15.45 -10.23
CA VAL A 117 -2.95 -14.33 -9.31
C VAL A 117 -1.55 -13.77 -9.56
N VAL A 118 -1.46 -12.45 -9.74
CA VAL A 118 -0.18 -11.75 -9.94
C VAL A 118 -0.09 -10.54 -9.02
N TYR A 119 0.85 -10.55 -8.09
CA TYR A 119 1.14 -9.40 -7.24
C TYR A 119 1.97 -8.38 -8.03
N GLY A 120 1.29 -7.34 -8.54
CA GLY A 120 1.84 -6.31 -9.42
C GLY A 120 1.31 -6.37 -10.84
N ASP A 121 2.09 -5.83 -11.78
CA ASP A 121 1.66 -5.65 -13.16
C ASP A 121 1.79 -6.93 -14.00
N VAL A 122 0.93 -7.05 -15.02
CA VAL A 122 0.97 -8.09 -16.06
C VAL A 122 1.24 -7.48 -17.44
N ASP A 123 1.84 -8.24 -18.35
CA ASP A 123 1.97 -7.80 -19.74
C ASP A 123 0.65 -8.07 -20.51
N LYS A 124 -0.21 -7.07 -20.57
CA LYS A 124 -1.53 -7.12 -21.25
C LYS A 124 -1.46 -7.47 -22.73
N ARG A 125 -0.27 -7.41 -23.36
CA ARG A 125 -0.07 -7.77 -24.78
C ARG A 125 0.06 -9.27 -24.98
N LYS A 126 0.39 -10.03 -23.93
CA LYS A 126 0.59 -11.47 -23.98
C LYS A 126 -0.67 -12.21 -24.42
N SER A 127 -0.46 -13.21 -25.27
CA SER A 127 -1.53 -14.08 -25.79
C SER A 127 -2.29 -14.78 -24.66
N LEU A 128 -1.58 -15.20 -23.61
CA LEU A 128 -2.18 -15.86 -22.45
C LEU A 128 -3.14 -14.90 -21.70
N VAL A 129 -2.76 -13.63 -21.46
CA VAL A 129 -3.63 -12.64 -20.82
C VAL A 129 -4.89 -12.38 -21.65
N LYS A 130 -4.73 -12.25 -22.98
CA LYS A 130 -5.86 -12.10 -23.90
C LYS A 130 -6.77 -13.32 -23.90
N LYS A 131 -6.18 -14.52 -23.88
CA LYS A 131 -6.92 -15.80 -23.81
C LYS A 131 -7.79 -15.86 -22.55
N ILE A 132 -7.24 -15.52 -21.39
CA ILE A 132 -7.99 -15.48 -20.13
C ILE A 132 -9.12 -14.45 -20.23
N GLY A 133 -8.87 -13.27 -20.80
CA GLY A 133 -9.87 -12.21 -20.93
C GLY A 133 -11.03 -12.55 -21.90
N ASN A 134 -10.77 -13.37 -22.92
CA ASN A 134 -11.80 -13.79 -23.88
C ASN A 134 -12.71 -14.90 -23.32
N ASN A 135 -12.20 -15.75 -22.44
CA ASN A 135 -12.88 -16.96 -21.97
C ASN A 135 -13.15 -16.95 -20.46
N GLY A 136 -12.93 -15.82 -19.79
CA GLY A 136 -13.07 -15.65 -18.36
C GLY A 136 -13.01 -14.18 -17.94
N ILE A 137 -12.54 -13.91 -16.73
CA ILE A 137 -12.50 -12.58 -16.13
C ILE A 137 -11.06 -12.16 -15.86
N VAL A 138 -10.67 -10.98 -16.36
CA VAL A 138 -9.43 -10.29 -16.00
C VAL A 138 -9.79 -9.07 -15.16
N PHE A 139 -9.30 -9.02 -13.92
CA PHE A 139 -9.58 -7.95 -12.99
C PHE A 139 -8.29 -7.29 -12.47
N ASP A 140 -8.22 -5.97 -12.65
CA ASP A 140 -7.14 -5.13 -12.14
C ASP A 140 -7.46 -4.71 -10.70
N CYS A 141 -6.70 -5.25 -9.75
CA CYS A 141 -6.78 -4.93 -8.33
C CYS A 141 -5.98 -3.66 -8.03
N ASP A 142 -6.47 -2.53 -8.52
CA ASP A 142 -5.92 -1.20 -8.28
C ASP A 142 -6.71 -0.47 -7.18
N LYS A 143 -6.29 0.75 -6.84
CA LYS A 143 -6.92 1.58 -5.81
C LYS A 143 -8.43 1.69 -6.00
N LEU A 144 -9.16 1.56 -4.90
CA LEU A 144 -10.62 1.66 -4.91
C LEU A 144 -11.09 3.05 -5.35
N SER A 145 -12.27 3.11 -5.99
CA SER A 145 -12.97 4.39 -6.21
C SER A 145 -13.32 5.06 -4.87
N ASP A 146 -13.57 6.38 -4.88
CA ASP A 146 -13.91 7.12 -3.64
C ASP A 146 -15.13 6.50 -2.93
N MET A 147 -16.15 6.13 -3.70
CA MET A 147 -17.37 5.53 -3.14
C MET A 147 -17.12 4.12 -2.59
N ASP A 148 -16.27 3.32 -3.24
CA ASP A 148 -15.96 1.97 -2.77
C ASP A 148 -15.02 1.98 -1.57
N LEU A 149 -14.06 2.90 -1.55
CA LEU A 149 -13.17 3.14 -0.40
C LEU A 149 -13.98 3.56 0.83
N PHE A 150 -14.89 4.53 0.66
CA PHE A 150 -15.78 4.96 1.75
C PHE A 150 -16.58 3.80 2.35
N LYS A 151 -17.21 2.99 1.48
CA LYS A 151 -17.99 1.82 1.91
C LYS A 151 -17.12 0.76 2.58
N TRP A 152 -15.90 0.59 2.07
CA TRP A 152 -14.94 -0.37 2.62
C TRP A 152 -14.50 0.04 4.03
N ILE A 153 -14.10 1.30 4.23
CA ILE A 153 -13.71 1.85 5.54
C ILE A 153 -14.85 1.71 6.54
N LYS A 154 -16.06 2.11 6.17
CA LYS A 154 -17.24 2.00 7.05
C LYS A 154 -17.47 0.56 7.50
N LYS A 155 -17.35 -0.40 6.57
CA LYS A 155 -17.50 -1.82 6.87
C LYS A 155 -16.35 -2.33 7.75
N SER A 156 -15.11 -1.88 7.52
CA SER A 156 -13.94 -2.33 8.29
C SER A 156 -14.01 -1.88 9.76
N PHE A 157 -14.47 -0.65 10.04
CA PHE A 157 -14.74 -0.22 11.42
C PHE A 157 -15.89 -1.02 12.06
N ALA A 158 -16.97 -1.27 11.31
CA ALA A 158 -18.10 -2.05 11.80
C ALA A 158 -17.72 -3.51 12.14
N LEU A 159 -16.79 -4.12 11.39
CA LEU A 159 -16.25 -5.46 11.69
C LEU A 159 -15.44 -5.51 12.99
N ASN A 160 -14.93 -4.38 13.45
CA ASN A 160 -14.25 -4.21 14.73
C ASN A 160 -15.19 -3.78 15.86
N ASP A 161 -16.51 -3.78 15.63
CA ASP A 161 -17.54 -3.30 16.57
C ASP A 161 -17.34 -1.82 16.99
N VAL A 162 -16.79 -0.97 16.12
CA VAL A 162 -16.52 0.46 16.37
C VAL A 162 -17.39 1.30 15.44
N ILE A 163 -17.93 2.39 15.99
CA ILE A 163 -18.83 3.30 15.28
C ILE A 163 -18.00 4.46 14.68
N ILE A 164 -18.22 4.75 13.40
CA ILE A 164 -17.61 5.89 12.71
C ILE A 164 -18.65 6.60 11.86
N ASP A 165 -18.74 7.92 12.00
CA ASP A 165 -19.65 8.74 11.20
C ASP A 165 -19.06 9.08 9.83
N ASN A 166 -19.93 9.49 8.91
CA ASN A 166 -19.53 9.79 7.54
C ASN A 166 -18.49 10.91 7.47
N SER A 167 -18.56 11.90 8.35
CA SER A 167 -17.57 13.00 8.43
C SER A 167 -16.20 12.52 8.87
N GLN A 168 -16.14 11.60 9.83
CA GLN A 168 -14.88 11.01 10.30
C GLN A 168 -14.28 10.07 9.27
N ILE A 169 -15.10 9.35 8.47
CA ILE A 169 -14.60 8.55 7.34
C ILE A 169 -13.89 9.45 6.31
N MET A 170 -14.53 10.57 5.92
CA MET A 170 -13.91 11.51 4.98
C MET A 170 -12.62 12.10 5.54
N TYR A 171 -12.63 12.48 6.82
CA TYR A 171 -11.46 12.97 7.52
C TYR A 171 -10.32 11.92 7.56
N PHE A 172 -10.64 10.67 7.88
CA PHE A 172 -9.68 9.56 7.87
C PHE A 172 -9.05 9.36 6.47
N ILE A 173 -9.87 9.36 5.41
CA ILE A 173 -9.38 9.22 4.02
C ILE A 173 -8.38 10.34 3.69
N GLU A 174 -8.69 11.59 4.08
CA GLU A 174 -7.81 12.74 3.86
C GLU A 174 -6.51 12.62 4.66
N GLN A 175 -6.63 12.22 5.94
CA GLN A 175 -5.46 12.06 6.81
C GLN A 175 -4.53 10.95 6.32
N GLU A 176 -5.08 9.82 5.88
CA GLU A 176 -4.29 8.68 5.41
C GLU A 176 -3.68 8.88 4.03
N GLY A 177 -4.23 9.80 3.20
CA GLY A 177 -3.67 10.11 1.89
C GLY A 177 -3.64 8.92 0.92
N TYR A 178 -4.49 7.92 1.11
CA TYR A 178 -4.56 6.74 0.24
C TYR A 178 -4.77 7.10 -1.24
N ARG A 179 -5.54 8.17 -1.50
CA ARG A 179 -5.89 8.64 -2.84
C ARG A 179 -4.84 9.54 -3.49
N ASP A 180 -3.81 9.92 -2.76
CA ASP A 180 -2.76 10.77 -3.29
C ASP A 180 -2.01 10.04 -4.41
N LYS A 181 -1.75 10.73 -5.52
CA LYS A 181 -1.10 10.13 -6.71
C LYS A 181 0.29 9.58 -6.42
N SER A 182 0.98 10.17 -5.46
CA SER A 182 2.31 9.75 -5.01
C SER A 182 2.29 8.75 -3.85
N SER A 183 1.10 8.43 -3.33
CA SER A 183 0.96 7.53 -2.19
C SER A 183 1.07 6.08 -2.63
N GLU A 184 1.95 5.34 -1.98
CA GLU A 184 2.07 3.88 -2.12
C GLU A 184 1.20 3.12 -1.10
N LYS A 185 0.41 3.84 -0.27
CA LYS A 185 -0.49 3.23 0.71
C LYS A 185 -1.51 2.32 0.03
N THR A 186 -1.71 1.17 0.63
CA THR A 186 -2.62 0.10 0.20
C THR A 186 -3.81 -0.03 1.15
N LEU A 187 -4.81 -0.83 0.79
CA LEU A 187 -5.91 -1.18 1.68
C LEU A 187 -5.43 -1.93 2.92
N SER A 188 -4.34 -2.71 2.83
CA SER A 188 -3.73 -3.37 3.98
C SER A 188 -3.17 -2.37 5.00
N ASP A 189 -2.56 -1.27 4.52
CA ASP A 189 -2.09 -0.20 5.40
C ASP A 189 -3.26 0.48 6.10
N LEU A 190 -4.35 0.77 5.36
CA LEU A 190 -5.57 1.33 5.95
C LEU A 190 -6.21 0.37 6.95
N GLU A 191 -6.21 -0.94 6.68
CA GLU A 191 -6.73 -1.94 7.61
C GLU A 191 -5.95 -1.95 8.93
N ASN A 192 -4.62 -1.85 8.86
CA ASN A 192 -3.77 -1.75 10.04
C ASN A 192 -4.08 -0.47 10.85
N GLU A 193 -4.27 0.68 10.18
CA GLU A 193 -4.67 1.92 10.84
C GLU A 193 -6.07 1.81 11.48
N ILE A 194 -7.03 1.22 10.77
CA ILE A 194 -8.38 0.98 11.31
C ILE A 194 -8.33 0.07 12.54
N ASN A 195 -7.54 -1.01 12.50
CA ASN A 195 -7.39 -1.93 13.63
C ASN A 195 -6.74 -1.24 14.84
N LYS A 196 -5.74 -0.39 14.61
CA LYS A 196 -5.09 0.41 15.65
C LYS A 196 -6.07 1.39 16.30
N ILE A 197 -6.81 2.15 15.48
CA ILE A 197 -7.83 3.08 15.96
C ILE A 197 -8.93 2.33 16.71
N SER A 198 -9.42 1.23 16.17
CA SER A 198 -10.47 0.43 16.79
C SER A 198 -10.06 -0.15 18.13
N SER A 199 -8.81 -0.63 18.24
CA SER A 199 -8.25 -1.13 19.48
C SER A 199 -8.11 -0.04 20.55
N PHE A 200 -7.78 1.18 20.16
CA PHE A 200 -7.68 2.33 21.06
C PHE A 200 -9.03 2.82 21.55
N VAL A 201 -10.01 2.91 20.63
CA VAL A 201 -11.37 3.41 20.91
C VAL A 201 -12.16 2.40 21.75
N GLY A 202 -12.01 1.11 21.47
CA GLY A 202 -12.75 0.02 22.10
C GLY A 202 -14.16 -0.18 21.50
N LYS A 203 -14.68 -1.39 21.69
CA LYS A 203 -15.96 -1.81 21.13
C LYS A 203 -17.14 -0.93 21.57
N GLY A 204 -18.05 -0.64 20.65
CA GLY A 204 -19.26 0.15 20.89
C GLY A 204 -19.06 1.65 20.98
N ASN A 205 -17.81 2.14 20.93
CA ASN A 205 -17.50 3.57 21.02
C ASN A 205 -17.36 4.23 19.65
N ASN A 206 -17.41 5.57 19.66
CA ASN A 206 -17.31 6.38 18.44
C ASN A 206 -15.88 6.82 18.18
N VAL A 207 -15.47 6.78 16.91
CA VAL A 207 -14.23 7.40 16.43
C VAL A 207 -14.43 8.93 16.35
N THR A 208 -13.47 9.69 16.86
CA THR A 208 -13.44 11.15 16.75
C THR A 208 -12.25 11.62 15.92
N ASN A 209 -12.28 12.85 15.41
CA ASN A 209 -11.14 13.42 14.70
C ASN A 209 -9.89 13.48 15.59
N ASP A 210 -10.03 13.79 16.87
CA ASP A 210 -8.91 13.83 17.83
C ASP A 210 -8.21 12.48 17.97
N VAL A 211 -8.99 11.37 17.94
CA VAL A 211 -8.43 10.02 17.98
C VAL A 211 -7.68 9.70 16.69
N ILE A 212 -8.26 10.07 15.52
CA ILE A 212 -7.58 9.89 14.22
C ILE A 212 -6.26 10.66 14.22
N ASP A 213 -6.27 11.95 14.63
CA ASP A 213 -5.07 12.78 14.69
C ASP A 213 -4.01 12.22 15.64
N LYS A 214 -4.43 11.76 16.79
CA LYS A 214 -3.53 11.19 17.81
C LYS A 214 -2.79 9.95 17.33
N LEU A 215 -3.46 9.12 16.52
CA LEU A 215 -2.94 7.82 16.10
C LEU A 215 -2.41 7.81 14.67
N SER A 216 -2.64 8.85 13.86
CA SER A 216 -2.21 8.88 12.47
C SER A 216 -0.69 9.09 12.35
N GLN A 217 -0.06 8.44 11.37
CA GLN A 217 1.35 8.69 11.04
C GLN A 217 1.60 10.15 10.59
N LYS A 218 0.58 10.85 10.12
CA LYS A 218 0.64 12.27 9.77
C LYS A 218 0.96 13.17 10.98
N LYS A 219 0.72 12.68 12.22
CA LYS A 219 1.10 13.42 13.42
C LYS A 219 2.60 13.66 13.45
N VAL A 220 3.39 12.61 13.21
CA VAL A 220 4.86 12.70 13.22
C VAL A 220 5.37 13.68 12.17
N GLU A 221 4.83 13.63 10.94
CA GLU A 221 5.19 14.60 9.89
C GLU A 221 4.76 16.04 10.28
N ASN A 222 3.58 16.20 10.84
CA ASN A 222 3.12 17.51 11.30
C ASN A 222 3.95 18.05 12.45
N ASP A 223 4.41 17.21 13.35
CA ASP A 223 5.26 17.62 14.46
C ASP A 223 6.68 17.98 13.99
N ILE A 224 7.22 17.29 12.99
CA ILE A 224 8.44 17.72 12.29
C ILE A 224 8.26 19.07 11.62
N PHE A 225 7.13 19.34 10.95
CA PHE A 225 6.88 20.66 10.38
C PHE A 225 6.84 21.76 11.45
N LYS A 226 6.14 21.53 12.57
CA LYS A 226 6.10 22.47 13.71
C LYS A 226 7.47 22.66 14.34
N LEU A 227 8.22 21.57 14.52
CA LEU A 227 9.58 21.61 15.06
C LEU A 227 10.45 22.53 14.21
N ILE A 228 10.45 22.36 12.89
CA ILE A 228 11.23 23.18 11.96
C ILE A 228 10.71 24.62 11.91
N ASP A 229 9.40 24.83 11.98
CA ASP A 229 8.82 26.19 12.09
C ASP A 229 9.37 26.91 13.34
N TYR A 230 9.38 26.25 14.52
CA TYR A 230 9.91 26.83 15.77
C TYR A 230 11.43 27.04 15.73
N ILE A 231 12.19 26.16 15.07
CA ILE A 231 13.64 26.36 14.84
C ILE A 231 13.84 27.64 14.00
N GLY A 232 13.07 27.80 12.91
CA GLY A 232 13.16 28.97 12.05
C GLY A 232 12.70 30.26 12.71
N GLU A 233 11.81 30.18 13.67
CA GLU A 233 11.34 31.28 14.51
C GLU A 233 12.27 31.58 15.72
N GLN A 234 13.34 30.79 15.88
CA GLN A 234 14.26 30.84 17.04
C GLN A 234 13.55 30.62 18.38
N ASN A 235 12.47 29.86 18.37
CA ASN A 235 11.66 29.56 19.55
C ASN A 235 12.09 28.19 20.16
N ALA A 236 13.27 28.17 20.76
CA ALA A 236 13.86 26.96 21.31
C ALA A 236 12.97 26.27 22.36
N SER A 237 12.20 27.01 23.16
CA SER A 237 11.31 26.44 24.19
C SER A 237 10.22 25.56 23.57
N ASN A 238 9.52 26.05 22.54
CA ASN A 238 8.49 25.27 21.87
C ASN A 238 9.07 24.16 21.00
N ALA A 239 10.22 24.40 20.37
CA ALA A 239 10.93 23.38 19.59
C ALA A 239 11.34 22.19 20.47
N MET A 240 11.96 22.47 21.65
CA MET A 240 12.32 21.41 22.63
C MET A 240 11.11 20.68 23.18
N LYS A 241 9.99 21.37 23.37
CA LYS A 241 8.75 20.71 23.80
C LYS A 241 8.27 19.69 22.77
N ILE A 242 8.16 20.09 21.49
CA ILE A 242 7.76 19.17 20.40
C ILE A 242 8.72 17.98 20.29
N LEU A 243 10.03 18.24 20.36
CA LEU A 243 11.06 17.21 20.31
C LEU A 243 10.87 16.18 21.44
N ASN A 244 10.68 16.65 22.68
CA ASN A 244 10.47 15.78 23.84
C ASN A 244 9.15 15.00 23.74
N ASP A 245 8.07 15.63 23.26
CA ASP A 245 6.79 14.97 23.03
C ASP A 245 6.95 13.82 22.01
N MET A 246 7.67 14.02 20.89
CA MET A 246 7.96 12.99 19.90
C MET A 246 8.75 11.81 20.49
N ILE A 247 9.78 12.10 21.28
CA ILE A 247 10.61 11.07 21.94
C ILE A 247 9.76 10.27 22.96
N GLN A 248 8.92 10.93 23.75
CA GLN A 248 8.02 10.27 24.72
C GLN A 248 6.95 9.41 24.05
N GLU A 249 6.53 9.76 22.84
CA GLU A 249 5.60 8.98 22.01
C GLU A 249 6.25 7.77 21.32
N GLY A 250 7.57 7.58 21.50
CA GLY A 250 8.31 6.40 21.04
C GLY A 250 9.06 6.59 19.72
N GLU A 251 9.12 7.83 19.19
CA GLU A 251 9.93 8.09 18.01
C GLU A 251 11.42 7.95 18.33
N SER A 252 12.15 7.24 17.46
CA SER A 252 13.60 7.12 17.64
C SER A 252 14.31 8.44 17.30
N VAL A 253 15.28 8.82 18.11
CA VAL A 253 16.06 10.05 17.91
C VAL A 253 16.72 10.09 16.53
N LEU A 254 17.27 8.96 16.05
CA LEU A 254 17.84 8.84 14.70
C LEU A 254 16.76 9.00 13.61
N GLY A 255 15.54 8.52 13.88
CA GLY A 255 14.38 8.73 13.03
C GLY A 255 14.03 10.21 12.91
N ILE A 256 13.98 10.93 14.04
CA ILE A 256 13.74 12.39 14.09
C ILE A 256 14.83 13.13 13.30
N PHE A 257 16.10 12.81 13.50
CA PHE A 257 17.19 13.37 12.71
C PHE A 257 17.01 13.18 11.20
N SER A 258 16.66 11.97 10.80
CA SER A 258 16.45 11.63 9.38
C SER A 258 15.28 12.43 8.78
N MET A 259 14.19 12.62 9.55
CA MET A 259 13.04 13.41 9.14
C MET A 259 13.35 14.89 9.04
N ILE A 260 14.12 15.46 9.98
CA ILE A 260 14.60 16.84 9.93
C ILE A 260 15.49 17.03 8.70
N ALA A 261 16.47 16.16 8.47
CA ALA A 261 17.33 16.22 7.29
C ALA A 261 16.54 16.18 5.98
N ARG A 262 15.56 15.27 5.90
CA ARG A 262 14.66 15.18 4.74
C ARG A 262 13.91 16.48 4.51
N GLN A 263 13.36 17.10 5.56
CA GLN A 263 12.59 18.32 5.43
C GLN A 263 13.48 19.49 4.98
N PHE A 264 14.68 19.66 5.50
CA PHE A 264 15.60 20.71 5.03
C PHE A 264 16.03 20.50 3.57
N LYS A 265 16.23 19.26 3.12
CA LYS A 265 16.46 18.95 1.69
C LYS A 265 15.26 19.35 0.84
N ILE A 266 14.03 19.09 1.29
CA ILE A 266 12.81 19.51 0.60
C ILE A 266 12.74 21.03 0.52
N ILE A 267 13.00 21.76 1.62
CA ILE A 267 13.01 23.23 1.64
C ILE A 267 13.99 23.78 0.60
N MET A 268 15.21 23.24 0.53
CA MET A 268 16.23 23.66 -0.44
C MET A 268 15.79 23.40 -1.88
N GLN A 269 15.26 22.20 -2.19
CA GLN A 269 14.79 21.86 -3.53
C GLN A 269 13.60 22.70 -3.97
N VAL A 270 12.63 22.93 -3.05
CA VAL A 270 11.46 23.75 -3.32
C VAL A 270 11.84 25.21 -3.56
N ARG A 271 12.79 25.76 -2.78
CA ARG A 271 13.32 27.11 -2.98
C ARG A 271 13.96 27.25 -4.36
N GLN A 272 14.82 26.32 -4.75
CA GLN A 272 15.50 26.37 -6.05
C GLN A 272 14.48 26.39 -7.19
N LEU A 273 13.50 25.50 -7.16
CA LEU A 273 12.45 25.45 -8.17
C LEU A 273 11.54 26.69 -8.15
N GLN A 274 11.32 27.30 -6.97
CA GLN A 274 10.60 28.58 -6.86
C GLN A 274 11.38 29.73 -7.51
N LEU A 275 12.69 29.79 -7.31
CA LEU A 275 13.58 30.79 -7.95
C LEU A 275 13.61 30.58 -9.48
N ASP A 276 13.53 29.36 -9.96
CA ASP A 276 13.41 29.02 -11.38
C ASP A 276 12.02 29.37 -11.97
N GLY A 277 11.11 29.92 -11.17
CA GLY A 277 9.78 30.40 -11.61
C GLY A 277 8.69 29.34 -11.68
N TYR A 278 8.90 28.14 -11.13
CA TYR A 278 7.85 27.10 -11.14
C TYR A 278 6.74 27.39 -10.13
N SER A 279 5.49 27.13 -10.53
CA SER A 279 4.34 27.18 -9.63
C SER A 279 4.35 26.03 -8.62
N THR A 280 3.68 26.19 -7.47
CA THR A 280 3.57 25.15 -6.43
C THR A 280 3.12 23.79 -6.99
N LYS A 281 2.18 23.79 -7.94
CA LYS A 281 1.71 22.55 -8.59
C LYS A 281 2.81 21.89 -9.42
N LEU A 282 3.54 22.65 -10.22
CA LEU A 282 4.65 22.12 -11.03
C LEU A 282 5.82 21.65 -10.18
N ILE A 283 6.10 22.32 -9.05
CA ILE A 283 7.09 21.88 -8.07
C ILE A 283 6.68 20.52 -7.48
N ALA A 284 5.42 20.38 -7.08
CA ALA A 284 4.87 19.13 -6.54
C ALA A 284 4.99 17.97 -7.55
N ASP A 285 4.64 18.22 -8.81
CA ASP A 285 4.75 17.25 -9.89
C ASP A 285 6.21 16.85 -10.17
N LYS A 286 7.15 17.84 -10.20
CA LYS A 286 8.59 17.58 -10.44
C LYS A 286 9.24 16.78 -9.32
N LEU A 287 8.93 17.12 -8.07
CA LEU A 287 9.49 16.46 -6.88
C LEU A 287 8.72 15.18 -6.51
N LYS A 288 7.62 14.88 -7.23
CA LYS A 288 6.71 13.76 -6.92
C LYS A 288 6.21 13.80 -5.48
N MET A 289 5.84 14.99 -5.01
CA MET A 289 5.38 15.24 -3.65
C MET A 289 3.96 15.78 -3.64
N HIS A 290 3.25 15.58 -2.52
CA HIS A 290 1.95 16.18 -2.33
C HIS A 290 2.05 17.73 -2.26
N GLN A 291 1.08 18.45 -2.87
CA GLN A 291 1.07 19.94 -2.88
C GLN A 291 1.09 20.55 -1.47
N PHE A 292 0.51 19.86 -0.48
CA PHE A 292 0.53 20.28 0.91
C PHE A 292 1.96 20.35 1.46
N VAL A 293 2.79 19.34 1.23
CA VAL A 293 4.21 19.29 1.66
C VAL A 293 5.00 20.44 1.01
N VAL A 294 4.81 20.63 -0.31
CA VAL A 294 5.45 21.73 -1.04
C VAL A 294 4.97 23.08 -0.51
N GLY A 295 3.67 23.23 -0.22
CA GLY A 295 3.11 24.46 0.36
C GLY A 295 3.67 24.77 1.75
N LYS A 296 3.88 23.78 2.60
CA LYS A 296 4.56 23.93 3.90
C LYS A 296 6.03 24.34 3.70
N ALA A 297 6.77 23.60 2.87
CA ALA A 297 8.17 23.93 2.58
C ALA A 297 8.34 25.34 2.01
N LEU A 298 7.46 25.81 1.11
CA LEU A 298 7.44 27.19 0.59
C LEU A 298 7.28 28.24 1.68
N LYS A 299 6.50 27.97 2.73
CA LYS A 299 6.42 28.87 3.89
C LYS A 299 7.72 28.87 4.66
N GLN A 300 8.32 27.71 4.87
CA GLN A 300 9.56 27.52 5.62
C GLN A 300 10.78 28.13 4.91
N THR A 301 10.79 28.22 3.57
CA THR A 301 11.90 28.86 2.83
C THR A 301 12.15 30.32 3.29
N LYS A 302 11.17 30.98 3.87
CA LYS A 302 11.31 32.36 4.34
C LYS A 302 12.09 32.48 5.63
N ASN A 303 12.16 31.42 6.42
CA ASN A 303 12.75 31.44 7.76
C ASN A 303 14.24 31.03 7.79
N PHE A 304 14.74 30.46 6.69
CA PHE A 304 16.12 29.95 6.61
C PHE A 304 16.84 30.52 5.38
N SER A 305 18.06 30.96 5.52
CA SER A 305 18.95 31.23 4.39
C SER A 305 19.55 29.92 3.85
N ASP A 306 20.13 29.95 2.65
CA ASP A 306 20.80 28.76 2.09
C ASP A 306 22.00 28.35 2.94
N ASP A 307 22.76 29.32 3.46
CA ASP A 307 23.92 29.06 4.33
C ASP A 307 23.49 28.32 5.61
N ILE A 308 22.40 28.77 6.25
CA ILE A 308 21.85 28.11 7.46
C ILE A 308 21.39 26.68 7.13
N ILE A 309 20.72 26.45 6.00
CA ILE A 309 20.29 25.11 5.60
C ILE A 309 21.49 24.19 5.41
N VAL A 310 22.55 24.67 4.75
CA VAL A 310 23.78 23.91 4.54
C VAL A 310 24.47 23.61 5.88
N GLU A 311 24.53 24.59 6.80
CA GLU A 311 25.09 24.40 8.14
C GLU A 311 24.33 23.34 8.94
N ILE A 312 22.99 23.39 8.93
CA ILE A 312 22.14 22.37 9.59
C ILE A 312 22.37 20.99 8.99
N LEU A 313 22.40 20.86 7.67
CA LEU A 313 22.63 19.56 7.02
C LEU A 313 24.02 18.99 7.31
N ASN A 314 25.04 19.84 7.37
CA ASN A 314 26.40 19.44 7.77
C ASN A 314 26.44 19.02 9.24
N TYR A 315 25.78 19.75 10.12
CA TYR A 315 25.66 19.39 11.54
C TYR A 315 24.98 18.02 11.70
N ILE A 316 23.90 17.76 10.97
CA ILE A 316 23.21 16.46 11.01
C ILE A 316 24.13 15.33 10.54
N LEU A 317 24.88 15.55 9.45
CA LEU A 317 25.81 14.56 8.90
C LEU A 317 26.94 14.23 9.87
N GLU A 318 27.55 15.27 10.49
CA GLU A 318 28.58 15.06 11.51
C GLU A 318 28.03 14.38 12.77
N SER A 319 26.82 14.74 13.17
CA SER A 319 26.15 14.14 14.33
C SER A 319 25.83 12.68 14.11
N ASP A 320 25.36 12.29 12.92
CA ASP A 320 25.13 10.89 12.54
C ASP A 320 26.43 10.06 12.68
N TYR A 321 27.55 10.60 12.21
CA TYR A 321 28.85 9.95 12.38
C TYR A 321 29.26 9.84 13.85
N LYS A 322 29.13 10.93 14.64
CA LYS A 322 29.51 10.96 16.05
C LYS A 322 28.63 10.02 16.90
N ILE A 323 27.35 9.91 16.59
CA ILE A 323 26.42 8.97 17.26
C ILE A 323 26.83 7.53 16.95
N LYS A 324 27.02 7.19 15.67
CA LYS A 324 27.41 5.83 15.24
C LYS A 324 28.75 5.36 15.79
N THR A 325 29.66 6.30 16.05
CA THR A 325 30.98 6.03 16.68
C THR A 325 30.98 6.14 18.19
N GLY A 326 29.84 6.45 18.81
CA GLY A 326 29.72 6.55 20.27
C GLY A 326 30.34 7.81 20.89
N LEU A 327 30.70 8.82 20.08
CA LEU A 327 31.32 10.07 20.53
C LEU A 327 30.33 11.05 21.16
N ILE A 328 29.03 10.93 20.82
CA ILE A 328 27.97 11.77 21.37
C ILE A 328 26.70 10.91 21.57
N ARG A 329 25.91 11.24 22.59
CA ARG A 329 24.56 10.65 22.75
C ARG A 329 23.62 11.22 21.69
N ASP A 330 22.77 10.38 21.16
CA ASP A 330 21.81 10.74 20.12
C ASP A 330 20.85 11.85 20.59
N THR A 331 20.31 11.75 21.83
CA THR A 331 19.46 12.79 22.43
C THR A 331 20.15 14.14 22.50
N LEU A 332 21.41 14.17 22.99
CA LEU A 332 22.16 15.41 23.06
C LEU A 332 22.42 16.02 21.69
N ALA A 333 22.69 15.18 20.69
CA ALA A 333 22.95 15.68 19.34
C ALA A 333 21.70 16.35 18.73
N VAL A 334 20.49 15.80 18.94
CA VAL A 334 19.27 16.43 18.42
C VAL A 334 18.86 17.67 19.22
N GLU A 335 19.08 17.67 20.54
CA GLU A 335 18.86 18.85 21.39
C GLU A 335 19.73 20.03 21.02
N MET A 336 20.99 19.77 20.62
CA MET A 336 21.91 20.81 20.15
C MET A 336 21.58 21.39 18.78
N LEU A 337 20.78 20.66 17.97
CA LEU A 337 20.29 21.15 16.68
C LEU A 337 19.13 22.15 16.86
N VAL A 338 18.35 21.99 17.91
CA VAL A 338 17.13 22.76 18.22
C VAL A 338 17.46 24.01 19.05
#